data_be2151f2f30a4db0e25c83821d53d83a
#
_entry.id   be2151f2f30a4db0e25c83821d53d83a
#
_cell.length_a   1.000
_cell.length_b   1.000
_cell.length_c   1.000
_cell.angle_alpha   90.00
_cell.angle_beta   90.00
_cell.angle_gamma   90.00
#
_symmetry.space_group_name_H-M   'P 1'
#
loop_
_entity.id
_entity.type
_entity.pdbx_description
1 polymer ?
#
loop_
_entity_poly.entity_id
_entity_poly.type
_entity_poly.pdbx_seq_one_letter_code
_entity_poly.pdbx_strand_id
1 'polypeptide(L)'
;MEACGKADSYIFGFEESYGYLSGSYVRDKDAVDASLLICEMFCYYASQGISLLDRLHMIYEQYGYCLNRVHSYSFEGAAGFETMQKIMAGFRTLSDHLCGYVIEQKLDYAQGINGLPKAVVVKFILEDNCSVIVRPSG
;
A
#
# COMPACT_ATOMS: atom_id res chain seq x y z
N MET A 1 -16.09 -8.52 -1.48
CA MET A 1 -17.29 -7.73 -1.82
C MET A 1 -18.18 -8.46 -2.82
N GLU A 2 -17.67 -8.98 -3.92
CA GLU A 2 -18.47 -9.75 -4.90
C GLU A 2 -19.18 -10.97 -4.30
N ALA A 3 -18.48 -11.79 -3.54
CA ALA A 3 -19.06 -12.96 -2.88
C ALA A 3 -20.23 -12.63 -1.93
N CYS A 4 -20.36 -11.38 -1.51
CA CYS A 4 -21.44 -10.87 -0.66
C CYS A 4 -22.48 -10.07 -1.43
N GLY A 5 -22.41 -10.00 -2.77
CA GLY A 5 -23.31 -9.19 -3.60
C GLY A 5 -23.18 -7.68 -3.40
N LYS A 6 -22.02 -7.21 -2.91
CA LYS A 6 -21.74 -5.80 -2.58
C LYS A 6 -20.67 -5.17 -3.47
N ALA A 7 -20.49 -5.67 -4.69
CA ALA A 7 -19.50 -5.11 -5.63
C ALA A 7 -19.71 -3.60 -5.87
N ASP A 8 -20.97 -3.19 -6.02
CA ASP A 8 -21.34 -1.78 -6.27
C ASP A 8 -21.13 -0.84 -5.06
N SER A 9 -20.80 -1.40 -3.89
CA SER A 9 -20.40 -0.61 -2.73
C SER A 9 -18.90 -0.23 -2.75
N TYR A 10 -18.16 -0.68 -3.77
CA TYR A 10 -16.78 -0.27 -3.97
C TYR A 10 -16.74 1.18 -4.47
N ILE A 11 -15.98 2.03 -3.79
CA ILE A 11 -15.90 3.45 -4.08
C ILE A 11 -14.55 3.80 -4.69
N PHE A 12 -13.46 3.37 -4.05
CA PHE A 12 -12.11 3.74 -4.44
C PHE A 12 -11.07 2.77 -3.86
N GLY A 13 -10.01 2.54 -4.59
CA GLY A 13 -8.83 1.79 -4.14
C GLY A 13 -7.58 2.27 -4.83
N PHE A 14 -6.44 2.08 -4.20
CA PHE A 14 -5.16 2.43 -4.76
C PHE A 14 -4.06 1.51 -4.26
N GLU A 15 -2.96 1.51 -4.98
CA GLU A 15 -1.73 0.81 -4.61
C GLU A 15 -0.57 1.79 -4.43
N GLU A 16 0.47 1.37 -3.72
CA GLU A 16 1.69 2.14 -3.52
C GLU A 16 2.44 2.44 -4.82
N SER A 17 2.18 1.66 -5.87
CA SER A 17 2.76 1.76 -7.21
C SER A 17 1.95 2.66 -8.16
N TYR A 18 1.17 3.60 -7.62
CA TYR A 18 0.37 4.56 -8.38
C TYR A 18 -0.75 3.92 -9.23
N GLY A 19 -1.22 2.76 -8.86
CA GLY A 19 -2.41 2.15 -9.45
C GLY A 19 -3.66 2.61 -8.71
N TYR A 20 -4.66 3.07 -9.42
CA TYR A 20 -5.92 3.57 -8.87
C TYR A 20 -7.11 2.95 -9.58
N LEU A 21 -8.23 2.85 -8.87
CA LEU A 21 -9.52 2.45 -9.41
C LEU A 21 -10.64 3.15 -8.64
N SER A 22 -11.55 3.82 -9.35
CA SER A 22 -12.78 4.37 -8.79
C SER A 22 -14.00 3.64 -9.37
N GLY A 23 -14.66 2.85 -8.54
CA GLY A 23 -15.85 2.12 -8.95
C GLY A 23 -15.66 0.63 -9.28
N SER A 24 -16.74 -0.05 -9.65
CA SER A 24 -16.83 -1.51 -9.74
C SER A 24 -16.82 -2.08 -11.16
N TYR A 25 -16.63 -1.24 -12.17
CA TYR A 25 -16.77 -1.60 -13.60
C TYR A 25 -15.62 -2.48 -14.14
N VAL A 26 -14.44 -2.42 -13.53
CA VAL A 26 -13.31 -3.34 -13.78
C VAL A 26 -12.79 -3.91 -12.48
N ARG A 27 -11.89 -4.89 -12.54
CA ARG A 27 -11.35 -5.60 -11.37
C ARG A 27 -9.86 -5.37 -11.16
N ASP A 28 -9.30 -4.40 -11.86
CA ASP A 28 -7.91 -3.99 -11.76
C ASP A 28 -7.82 -2.48 -11.93
N LYS A 29 -6.61 -1.93 -11.73
CA LYS A 29 -6.33 -0.50 -11.83
C LYS A 29 -6.64 0.02 -13.22
N ASP A 30 -7.16 1.22 -13.29
CA ASP A 30 -7.47 1.93 -14.54
C ASP A 30 -6.81 3.31 -14.54
N ALA A 31 -5.80 3.47 -15.40
CA ALA A 31 -5.06 4.72 -15.50
C ALA A 31 -5.86 5.84 -16.17
N VAL A 32 -6.83 5.50 -17.02
CA VAL A 32 -7.69 6.48 -17.71
C VAL A 32 -8.67 7.09 -16.70
N ASP A 33 -9.33 6.23 -15.92
CA ASP A 33 -10.20 6.63 -14.81
C ASP A 33 -9.43 7.49 -13.79
N ALA A 34 -8.24 7.04 -13.37
CA ALA A 34 -7.38 7.77 -12.45
C ALA A 34 -7.01 9.15 -12.99
N SER A 35 -6.70 9.28 -14.28
CA SER A 35 -6.35 10.55 -14.91
C SER A 35 -7.51 11.52 -14.89
N LEU A 36 -8.72 11.05 -15.22
CA LEU A 36 -9.94 11.86 -15.15
C LEU A 36 -10.20 12.34 -13.73
N LEU A 37 -10.17 11.44 -12.77
CA LEU A 37 -10.41 11.76 -11.35
C LEU A 37 -9.41 12.79 -10.81
N ILE A 38 -8.14 12.68 -11.18
CA ILE A 38 -7.10 13.66 -10.79
C ILE A 38 -7.37 15.02 -11.43
N CYS A 39 -7.77 15.07 -12.71
CA CYS A 39 -8.13 16.32 -13.37
C CYS A 39 -9.36 16.98 -12.72
N GLU A 40 -10.38 16.22 -12.41
CA GLU A 40 -11.57 16.72 -11.72
C GLU A 40 -11.22 17.25 -10.32
N MET A 41 -10.42 16.53 -9.55
CA MET A 41 -9.94 16.98 -8.24
C MET A 41 -9.16 18.28 -8.36
N PHE A 42 -8.25 18.40 -9.33
CA PHE A 42 -7.50 19.62 -9.58
C PHE A 42 -8.42 20.81 -9.90
N CYS A 43 -9.34 20.63 -10.86
CA CYS A 43 -10.29 21.68 -11.26
C CYS A 43 -11.20 22.10 -10.10
N TYR A 44 -11.66 21.15 -9.30
CA TYR A 44 -12.49 21.42 -8.13
C TYR A 44 -11.78 22.31 -7.11
N TYR A 45 -10.55 21.98 -6.71
CA TYR A 45 -9.80 22.80 -5.74
C TYR A 45 -9.30 24.11 -6.35
N ALA A 46 -8.89 24.13 -7.62
CA ALA A 46 -8.50 25.34 -8.31
C ALA A 46 -9.65 26.36 -8.38
N SER A 47 -10.90 25.92 -8.59
CA SER A 47 -12.08 26.77 -8.57
C SER A 47 -12.34 27.45 -7.21
N GLN A 48 -11.76 26.92 -6.15
CA GLN A 48 -11.83 27.45 -4.78
C GLN A 48 -10.57 28.25 -4.41
N GLY A 49 -9.61 28.41 -5.32
CA GLY A 49 -8.33 29.06 -5.05
C GLY A 49 -7.38 28.24 -4.17
N ILE A 50 -7.61 26.92 -4.04
CA ILE A 50 -6.82 26.01 -3.22
C ILE A 50 -5.92 25.19 -4.14
N SER A 51 -4.61 25.19 -3.91
CA SER A 51 -3.71 24.26 -4.59
C SER A 51 -3.82 22.84 -4.01
N LEU A 52 -3.44 21.81 -4.78
CA LEU A 52 -3.41 20.43 -4.25
C LEU A 52 -2.41 20.27 -3.11
N LEU A 53 -1.33 21.08 -3.09
CA LEU A 53 -0.37 21.08 -1.99
C LEU A 53 -0.98 21.69 -0.72
N ASP A 54 -1.71 22.80 -0.83
CA ASP A 54 -2.42 23.38 0.30
C ASP A 54 -3.46 22.41 0.85
N ARG A 55 -4.18 21.72 -0.06
CA ARG A 55 -5.14 20.68 0.36
C ARG A 55 -4.46 19.53 1.10
N LEU A 56 -3.28 19.10 0.67
CA LEU A 56 -2.50 18.07 1.37
C LEU A 56 -2.09 18.56 2.77
N HIS A 57 -1.63 19.80 2.92
CA HIS A 57 -1.30 20.38 4.22
C HIS A 57 -2.53 20.43 5.15
N MET A 58 -3.69 20.83 4.64
CA MET A 58 -4.95 20.81 5.41
C MET A 58 -5.31 19.38 5.88
N ILE A 59 -5.03 18.35 5.09
CA ILE A 59 -5.23 16.96 5.49
C ILE A 59 -4.27 16.59 6.62
N TYR A 60 -3.00 16.98 6.54
CA TYR A 60 -2.03 16.72 7.61
C TYR A 60 -2.38 17.47 8.90
N GLU A 61 -2.87 18.72 8.82
CA GLU A 61 -3.35 19.46 9.98
C GLU A 61 -4.56 18.80 10.64
N GLN A 62 -5.48 18.27 9.84
CA GLN A 62 -6.72 17.67 10.33
C GLN A 62 -6.52 16.25 10.89
N TYR A 63 -5.68 15.44 10.25
CA TYR A 63 -5.58 13.99 10.53
C TYR A 63 -4.20 13.55 11.04
N GLY A 64 -3.23 14.44 11.05
CA GLY A 64 -1.85 14.14 11.37
C GLY A 64 -1.01 13.86 10.14
N TYR A 65 0.30 14.07 10.28
CA TYR A 65 1.27 13.82 9.22
C TYR A 65 1.47 12.31 9.02
N CYS A 66 1.43 11.87 7.77
CA CYS A 66 1.73 10.49 7.38
C CYS A 66 2.74 10.50 6.23
N LEU A 67 3.85 9.81 6.41
CA LEU A 67 4.86 9.60 5.38
C LEU A 67 4.80 8.15 4.92
N ASN A 68 4.56 7.95 3.63
CA ASN A 68 4.68 6.65 2.97
C ASN A 68 5.85 6.68 1.98
N ARG A 69 6.71 5.67 2.02
CA ARG A 69 7.82 5.50 1.08
C ARG A 69 7.91 4.08 0.59
N VAL A 70 8.19 3.92 -0.70
CA VAL A 70 8.45 2.63 -1.32
C VAL A 70 9.92 2.56 -1.72
N HIS A 71 10.56 1.44 -1.38
CA HIS A 71 11.92 1.10 -1.80
C HIS A 71 11.87 -0.20 -2.58
N SER A 72 12.33 -0.16 -3.83
CA SER A 72 12.37 -1.32 -4.71
C SER A 72 13.80 -1.75 -4.97
N TYR A 73 14.05 -3.05 -4.89
CA TYR A 73 15.34 -3.66 -5.14
C TYR A 73 15.17 -4.74 -6.20
N SER A 74 15.95 -4.67 -7.28
CA SER A 74 15.89 -5.64 -8.37
C SER A 74 16.99 -6.67 -8.24
N PHE A 75 16.65 -7.93 -8.42
CA PHE A 75 17.56 -9.06 -8.40
C PHE A 75 17.35 -9.86 -9.68
N GLU A 76 18.38 -10.02 -10.50
CA GLU A 76 18.26 -10.63 -11.81
C GLU A 76 18.63 -12.11 -11.82
N GLY A 77 17.98 -12.88 -12.69
CA GLY A 77 18.25 -14.29 -12.94
C GLY A 77 17.96 -15.23 -11.76
N ALA A 78 18.37 -16.48 -11.90
CA ALA A 78 18.11 -17.52 -10.90
C ALA A 78 18.79 -17.21 -9.55
N ALA A 79 20.03 -16.73 -9.56
CA ALA A 79 20.76 -16.35 -8.35
C ALA A 79 20.10 -15.16 -7.61
N GLY A 80 19.53 -14.23 -8.39
CA GLY A 80 18.75 -13.12 -7.84
C GLY A 80 17.47 -13.59 -7.18
N PHE A 81 16.75 -14.53 -7.78
CA PHE A 81 15.58 -15.16 -7.18
C PHE A 81 15.90 -15.86 -5.85
N GLU A 82 16.99 -16.64 -5.80
CA GLU A 82 17.44 -17.27 -4.55
C GLU A 82 17.78 -16.23 -3.48
N THR A 83 18.42 -15.13 -3.87
CA THR A 83 18.73 -14.02 -2.95
C THR A 83 17.47 -13.40 -2.38
N MET A 84 16.47 -13.12 -3.22
CA MET A 84 15.17 -12.61 -2.79
C MET A 84 14.49 -13.56 -1.80
N GLN A 85 14.51 -14.87 -2.07
CA GLN A 85 13.93 -15.88 -1.16
C GLN A 85 14.64 -15.88 0.20
N LYS A 86 15.98 -15.78 0.22
CA LYS A 86 16.77 -15.70 1.47
C LYS A 86 16.42 -14.44 2.26
N ILE A 87 16.27 -13.30 1.58
CA ILE A 87 15.86 -12.02 2.21
C ILE A 87 14.48 -12.18 2.85
N MET A 88 13.50 -12.72 2.13
CA MET A 88 12.16 -12.94 2.67
C MET A 88 12.16 -13.91 3.86
N ALA A 89 12.96 -14.97 3.80
CA ALA A 89 13.14 -15.88 4.93
C ALA A 89 13.75 -15.16 6.15
N GLY A 90 14.75 -14.30 5.93
CA GLY A 90 15.36 -13.49 6.98
C GLY A 90 14.33 -12.57 7.66
N PHE A 91 13.51 -11.86 6.92
CA PHE A 91 12.44 -11.04 7.51
C PHE A 91 11.44 -11.87 8.34
N ARG A 92 11.13 -13.09 7.93
CA ARG A 92 10.25 -13.96 8.72
C ARG A 92 10.83 -14.36 10.07
N THR A 93 12.16 -14.38 10.23
CA THR A 93 12.80 -14.73 11.51
C THR A 93 12.91 -13.57 12.49
N LEU A 94 12.74 -12.32 12.03
CA LEU A 94 12.79 -11.15 12.92
C LEU A 94 11.64 -11.18 13.93
N SER A 95 11.94 -10.89 15.19
CA SER A 95 10.98 -10.93 16.29
C SER A 95 10.95 -9.65 17.13
N ASP A 96 12.08 -9.02 17.34
CA ASP A 96 12.20 -8.02 18.40
C ASP A 96 12.35 -6.59 17.87
N HIS A 97 13.25 -6.38 16.93
CA HIS A 97 13.55 -5.05 16.41
C HIS A 97 13.71 -5.06 14.89
N LEU A 98 13.30 -3.96 14.25
CA LEU A 98 13.55 -3.68 12.84
C LEU A 98 14.05 -2.24 12.70
N CYS A 99 15.27 -2.06 12.18
CA CYS A 99 15.92 -0.75 11.98
C CYS A 99 15.97 0.12 13.26
N GLY A 100 16.10 -0.51 14.43
CA GLY A 100 16.16 0.18 15.72
C GLY A 100 14.82 0.41 16.40
N TYR A 101 13.70 0.14 15.72
CA TYR A 101 12.34 0.21 16.27
C TYR A 101 11.91 -1.14 16.84
N VAL A 102 11.17 -1.12 17.94
CA VAL A 102 10.56 -2.33 18.52
C VAL A 102 9.45 -2.84 17.61
N ILE A 103 9.43 -4.15 17.36
CA ILE A 103 8.34 -4.82 16.64
C ILE A 103 7.25 -5.15 17.64
N GLU A 104 6.13 -4.43 17.57
CA GLU A 104 4.94 -4.71 18.40
C GLU A 104 4.15 -5.91 17.87
N GLN A 105 4.06 -6.04 16.54
CA GLN A 105 3.36 -7.15 15.91
C GLN A 105 3.96 -7.50 14.56
N LYS A 106 4.05 -8.80 14.27
CA LYS A 106 4.41 -9.32 12.95
C LYS A 106 3.25 -10.10 12.36
N LEU A 107 2.88 -9.77 11.14
CA LEU A 107 1.81 -10.40 10.37
C LEU A 107 2.43 -11.08 9.14
N ASP A 108 2.50 -12.41 9.12
CA ASP A 108 2.96 -13.18 7.96
C ASP A 108 1.74 -13.74 7.21
N TYR A 109 1.50 -13.22 6.02
CA TYR A 109 0.36 -13.60 5.17
C TYR A 109 0.54 -14.93 4.43
N ALA A 110 1.65 -15.66 4.63
CA ALA A 110 1.92 -16.93 3.94
C ALA A 110 0.83 -17.99 4.15
N GLN A 111 0.11 -17.92 5.28
CA GLN A 111 -1.01 -18.83 5.57
C GLN A 111 -2.39 -18.19 5.44
N GLY A 112 -2.43 -16.91 5.06
CA GLY A 112 -3.62 -16.09 5.10
C GLY A 112 -3.91 -15.58 6.53
N ILE A 113 -4.44 -14.38 6.64
CA ILE A 113 -4.78 -13.73 7.92
C ILE A 113 -6.16 -13.07 7.77
N ASN A 114 -7.02 -13.23 8.77
CA ASN A 114 -8.32 -12.55 8.85
C ASN A 114 -9.20 -12.71 7.60
N GLY A 115 -9.20 -13.90 6.98
CA GLY A 115 -9.97 -14.18 5.77
C GLY A 115 -9.33 -13.66 4.46
N LEU A 116 -8.17 -13.04 4.53
CA LEU A 116 -7.38 -12.67 3.36
C LEU A 116 -6.70 -13.91 2.75
N PRO A 117 -6.52 -13.95 1.43
CA PRO A 117 -5.84 -15.05 0.76
C PRO A 117 -4.36 -15.13 1.18
N LYS A 118 -3.77 -16.32 0.95
CA LYS A 118 -2.33 -16.53 1.13
C LYS A 118 -1.52 -15.64 0.20
N ALA A 119 -0.51 -14.98 0.73
CA ALA A 119 0.39 -14.11 -0.03
C ALA A 119 1.80 -14.12 0.57
N VAL A 120 2.82 -13.92 -0.27
CA VAL A 120 4.20 -13.80 0.18
C VAL A 120 4.45 -12.37 0.65
N VAL A 121 3.85 -12.01 1.78
CA VAL A 121 3.91 -10.68 2.39
C VAL A 121 4.17 -10.83 3.87
N VAL A 122 5.06 -10.01 4.42
CA VAL A 122 5.26 -9.84 5.86
C VAL A 122 5.05 -8.37 6.20
N LYS A 123 4.19 -8.09 7.17
CA LYS A 123 3.98 -6.75 7.72
C LYS A 123 4.45 -6.70 9.16
N PHE A 124 5.26 -5.72 9.47
CA PHE A 124 5.67 -5.37 10.83
C PHE A 124 4.92 -4.13 11.27
N ILE A 125 4.29 -4.20 12.42
CA ILE A 125 3.76 -3.04 13.14
C ILE A 125 4.83 -2.71 14.18
N LEU A 126 5.31 -1.49 14.14
CA LEU A 126 6.38 -0.99 14.97
C LEU A 126 5.82 0.04 15.95
N GLU A 127 6.59 0.36 16.97
CA GLU A 127 6.30 1.48 17.86
C GLU A 127 6.07 2.79 17.10
N ASP A 128 5.51 3.80 17.75
CA ASP A 128 5.19 5.11 17.19
C ASP A 128 4.23 5.07 15.97
N ASN A 129 3.33 4.08 15.93
CA ASN A 129 2.37 3.89 14.85
C ASN A 129 3.01 3.74 13.46
N CYS A 130 4.26 3.27 13.41
CA CYS A 130 4.97 2.98 12.19
C CYS A 130 4.67 1.58 11.68
N SER A 131 4.82 1.34 10.38
CA SER A 131 4.75 -0.02 9.83
C SER A 131 5.69 -0.20 8.64
N VAL A 132 6.18 -1.43 8.48
CA VAL A 132 6.98 -1.85 7.34
C VAL A 132 6.35 -3.06 6.69
N ILE A 133 6.16 -3.01 5.38
CA ILE A 133 5.65 -4.13 4.59
C ILE A 133 6.75 -4.59 3.64
N VAL A 134 7.02 -5.88 3.63
CA VAL A 134 8.02 -6.49 2.75
C VAL A 134 7.33 -7.55 1.89
N ARG A 135 7.49 -7.44 0.58
CA ARG A 135 6.96 -8.40 -0.38
C ARG A 135 7.86 -8.53 -1.62
N PRO A 136 7.94 -9.69 -2.26
CA PRO A 136 8.49 -9.77 -3.60
C PRO A 136 7.54 -9.08 -4.59
N SER A 137 8.07 -8.47 -5.62
CA SER A 137 7.32 -8.11 -6.82
C SER A 137 7.10 -9.37 -7.65
N GLY A 138 5.90 -9.55 -8.14
CA GLY A 138 5.55 -10.64 -9.05
C GLY A 138 6.11 -10.41 -10.46
#